data_29dcdb5f98225b19ecb897eddd4428da
#
_entry.id   29dcdb5f98225b19ecb897eddd4428da
#
_cell.length_a   1.000
_cell.length_b   1.000
_cell.length_c   1.000
_cell.angle_alpha   90.00
_cell.angle_beta   90.00
_cell.angle_gamma   90.00
#
_symmetry.space_group_name_H-M   'P 1'
#
loop_
_entity.id
_entity.type
_entity.pdbx_description
1 polymer ?
#
loop_
_entity_poly.entity_id
_entity_poly.type
_entity_poly.pdbx_seq_one_letter_code
_entity_poly.pdbx_strand_id
1 'polypeptide(L)'
;MKIINARLRRQEALFTLDLQDGMIHRISAQAAMQSADAGDIDAQGRLAIPPFVEPHIHLDATLTAGEPEWNRSGTLFEGITRWSQRKASITPEDTRQRALKTIGMLRDFGVQHVRTHVDVTDPSLAALKALLAVKQEAADLIDLQIVAFPQEGIESYPDGRGLMTRAIEMGADVVGGIPHYENTRDKGVSSVMFLMDLAQRYGRLVDVHCDEIDDPQSRFLEVLAEEARVRGMGAQVTASHTCAMGSYDNAYCSKLFRLLKASGIN
;
A
#
# COMPACT_ATOMS: atom_id res chain seq x y z
N MET A 1 -0.81 32.72 -1.67
CA MET A 1 -1.94 32.22 -0.86
C MET A 1 -1.43 31.91 0.52
N LYS A 2 -2.21 32.20 1.57
CA LYS A 2 -1.84 31.87 2.95
C LYS A 2 -2.92 31.03 3.61
N ILE A 3 -2.53 30.23 4.58
CA ILE A 3 -3.43 29.67 5.57
C ILE A 3 -3.15 30.45 6.87
N ILE A 4 -4.15 31.18 7.35
CA ILE A 4 -4.03 32.02 8.56
C ILE A 4 -4.82 31.39 9.71
N ASN A 5 -4.53 31.84 10.93
CA ASN A 5 -5.18 31.38 12.16
C ASN A 5 -5.09 29.87 12.36
N ALA A 6 -4.03 29.23 11.89
CA ALA A 6 -3.83 27.79 12.02
C ALA A 6 -3.13 27.44 13.35
N ARG A 7 -3.53 26.38 14.02
CA ARG A 7 -2.73 25.73 15.07
C ARG A 7 -1.79 24.71 14.46
N LEU A 8 -0.61 24.58 15.04
CA LEU A 8 0.32 23.49 14.71
C LEU A 8 0.40 22.50 15.87
N ARG A 9 0.73 21.25 15.57
CA ARG A 9 0.85 20.19 16.56
C ARG A 9 1.83 20.59 17.68
N ARG A 10 1.41 20.46 18.94
CA ARG A 10 2.20 20.79 20.14
C ARG A 10 2.56 22.28 20.27
N GLN A 11 1.85 23.18 19.60
CA GLN A 11 1.99 24.63 19.71
C GLN A 11 0.68 25.25 20.20
N GLU A 12 0.76 26.20 21.12
CA GLU A 12 -0.42 26.90 21.62
C GLU A 12 -0.74 28.16 20.78
N ALA A 13 0.28 28.75 20.16
CA ALA A 13 0.12 29.91 19.31
C ALA A 13 -0.63 29.60 18.01
N LEU A 14 -1.18 30.65 17.40
CA LEU A 14 -1.67 30.62 16.03
C LEU A 14 -0.52 30.93 15.06
N PHE A 15 -0.66 30.38 13.84
CA PHE A 15 0.35 30.51 12.79
C PHE A 15 -0.27 30.90 11.46
N THR A 16 0.53 31.63 10.68
CA THR A 16 0.33 31.81 9.24
C THR A 16 1.27 30.87 8.49
N LEU A 17 0.73 30.12 7.52
CA LEU A 17 1.50 29.33 6.57
C LEU A 17 1.43 30.04 5.20
N ASP A 18 2.56 30.57 4.73
CA ASP A 18 2.69 31.14 3.39
C ASP A 18 2.91 30.02 2.38
N LEU A 19 2.03 29.93 1.39
CA LEU A 19 2.08 28.91 0.33
C LEU A 19 2.50 29.56 -0.99
N GLN A 20 3.51 28.98 -1.62
CA GLN A 20 4.01 29.38 -2.92
C GLN A 20 4.31 28.11 -3.75
N ASP A 21 3.83 28.07 -4.98
CA ASP A 21 4.05 26.96 -5.91
C ASP A 21 3.73 25.57 -5.31
N GLY A 22 2.62 25.48 -4.55
CA GLY A 22 2.19 24.24 -3.90
C GLY A 22 2.98 23.83 -2.65
N MET A 23 3.96 24.66 -2.23
CA MET A 23 4.85 24.37 -1.10
C MET A 23 4.63 25.37 0.04
N ILE A 24 4.88 24.93 1.28
CA ILE A 24 4.95 25.84 2.43
C ILE A 24 6.29 26.58 2.35
N HIS A 25 6.23 27.86 1.98
CA HIS A 25 7.43 28.71 1.89
C HIS A 25 7.88 29.22 3.26
N ARG A 26 6.92 29.60 4.14
CA ARG A 26 7.23 30.13 5.47
C ARG A 26 6.11 29.81 6.46
N ILE A 27 6.50 29.59 7.71
CA ILE A 27 5.61 29.47 8.85
C ILE A 27 5.95 30.57 9.83
N SER A 28 4.98 31.39 10.21
CA SER A 28 5.17 32.55 11.14
C SER A 28 4.15 32.50 12.26
N ALA A 29 4.59 32.72 13.49
CA ALA A 29 3.68 32.85 14.62
C ALA A 29 2.84 34.14 14.52
N GLN A 30 1.59 34.07 14.92
CA GLN A 30 0.67 35.22 15.01
C GLN A 30 0.48 35.65 16.47
N ALA A 31 0.49 36.95 16.71
CA ALA A 31 0.21 37.53 18.03
C ALA A 31 -1.30 37.44 18.38
N ALA A 32 -2.18 37.48 17.37
CA ALA A 32 -3.63 37.41 17.52
C ALA A 32 -4.27 36.87 16.23
N MET A 33 -5.56 36.57 16.28
CA MET A 33 -6.33 36.22 15.07
C MET A 33 -6.30 37.35 14.06
N GLN A 34 -6.17 37.00 12.78
CA GLN A 34 -6.14 37.94 11.66
C GLN A 34 -7.37 37.71 10.77
N SER A 35 -7.75 38.73 10.01
CA SER A 35 -8.73 38.61 8.95
C SER A 35 -8.07 38.07 7.68
N ALA A 36 -8.76 37.17 6.95
CA ALA A 36 -8.29 36.63 5.70
C ALA A 36 -8.38 37.67 4.58
N ASP A 37 -7.34 37.79 3.76
CA ASP A 37 -7.39 38.49 2.50
C ASP A 37 -8.08 37.61 1.43
N ALA A 38 -8.46 38.24 0.32
CA ALA A 38 -9.08 37.49 -0.80
C ALA A 38 -8.10 36.41 -1.32
N GLY A 39 -8.54 35.15 -1.32
CA GLY A 39 -7.76 34.00 -1.75
C GLY A 39 -6.98 33.29 -0.63
N ASP A 40 -7.00 33.81 0.60
CA ASP A 40 -6.42 33.13 1.75
C ASP A 40 -7.44 32.22 2.44
N ILE A 41 -6.94 31.21 3.14
CA ILE A 41 -7.73 30.24 3.91
C ILE A 41 -7.67 30.64 5.39
N ASP A 42 -8.80 30.96 6.00
CA ASP A 42 -8.91 31.11 7.44
C ASP A 42 -9.15 29.75 8.13
N ALA A 43 -8.14 29.26 8.85
CA ALA A 43 -8.24 28.01 9.59
C ALA A 43 -9.09 28.12 10.87
N GLN A 44 -9.45 29.34 11.31
CA GLN A 44 -10.31 29.60 12.48
C GLN A 44 -9.85 28.91 13.77
N GLY A 45 -8.54 28.83 13.98
CA GLY A 45 -7.95 28.14 15.12
C GLY A 45 -7.92 26.63 15.01
N ARG A 46 -8.27 26.05 13.83
CA ARG A 46 -8.17 24.59 13.59
C ARG A 46 -6.73 24.16 13.41
N LEU A 47 -6.48 22.87 13.68
CA LEU A 47 -5.17 22.28 13.55
C LEU A 47 -4.84 22.03 12.06
N ALA A 48 -3.71 22.58 11.61
CA ALA A 48 -3.10 22.22 10.34
C ALA A 48 -2.18 21.01 10.55
N ILE A 49 -2.42 19.98 9.76
CA ILE A 49 -1.66 18.72 9.76
C ILE A 49 -1.27 18.38 8.32
N PRO A 50 -0.20 17.57 8.11
CA PRO A 50 0.04 16.97 6.82
C PRO A 50 -1.16 16.13 6.38
N PRO A 51 -1.33 15.90 5.06
CA PRO A 51 -2.38 15.00 4.58
C PRO A 51 -2.20 13.59 5.15
N PHE A 52 -3.32 12.84 5.21
CA PHE A 52 -3.26 11.44 5.57
C PHE A 52 -2.69 10.60 4.42
N VAL A 53 -2.12 9.46 4.80
CA VAL A 53 -1.62 8.44 3.89
C VAL A 53 -2.45 7.18 4.09
N GLU A 54 -2.97 6.62 3.00
CA GLU A 54 -3.53 5.26 2.97
C GLU A 54 -2.42 4.32 2.45
N PRO A 55 -1.70 3.62 3.35
CA PRO A 55 -0.53 2.85 2.95
C PRO A 55 -0.86 1.48 2.39
N HIS A 56 -2.13 1.02 2.51
CA HIS A 56 -2.50 -0.33 2.14
C HIS A 56 -4.00 -0.46 1.81
N ILE A 57 -4.34 -0.44 0.54
CA ILE A 57 -5.69 -0.66 0.03
C ILE A 57 -5.65 -1.49 -1.26
N HIS A 58 -6.76 -2.15 -1.61
CA HIS A 58 -6.95 -2.86 -2.87
C HIS A 58 -8.04 -2.15 -3.69
N LEU A 59 -7.67 -1.11 -4.47
CA LEU A 59 -8.62 -0.33 -5.26
C LEU A 59 -9.30 -1.16 -6.36
N ASP A 60 -8.70 -2.25 -6.80
CA ASP A 60 -9.31 -3.21 -7.72
C ASP A 60 -10.45 -4.01 -7.07
N ALA A 61 -10.40 -4.20 -5.74
CA ALA A 61 -11.39 -4.97 -4.98
C ALA A 61 -12.36 -4.11 -4.15
N THR A 62 -12.12 -2.79 -4.03
CA THR A 62 -13.03 -1.90 -3.27
C THR A 62 -14.45 -1.92 -3.83
N LEU A 63 -15.44 -1.76 -2.95
CA LEU A 63 -16.87 -1.66 -3.26
C LEU A 63 -17.46 -2.93 -3.94
N THR A 64 -16.84 -4.10 -3.72
CA THR A 64 -17.33 -5.41 -4.23
C THR A 64 -17.96 -6.27 -3.14
N ALA A 65 -18.14 -5.75 -1.94
CA ALA A 65 -18.74 -6.51 -0.83
C ALA A 65 -20.13 -7.04 -1.21
N GLY A 66 -20.34 -8.36 -1.05
CA GLY A 66 -21.56 -9.05 -1.46
C GLY A 66 -21.56 -9.55 -2.91
N GLU A 67 -20.47 -9.38 -3.65
CA GLU A 67 -20.34 -9.81 -5.05
C GLU A 67 -19.26 -10.89 -5.23
N PRO A 68 -19.62 -12.09 -5.78
CA PRO A 68 -20.98 -12.56 -6.11
C PRO A 68 -21.79 -12.94 -4.88
N GLU A 69 -21.14 -13.11 -3.72
CA GLU A 69 -21.73 -13.44 -2.41
C GLU A 69 -20.95 -12.79 -1.28
N TRP A 70 -21.59 -12.69 -0.11
CA TRP A 70 -20.93 -12.21 1.10
C TRP A 70 -19.90 -13.21 1.62
N ASN A 71 -18.79 -12.70 2.17
CA ASN A 71 -17.91 -13.46 3.07
C ASN A 71 -18.67 -13.71 4.40
N ARG A 72 -19.15 -14.92 4.60
CA ARG A 72 -19.99 -15.27 5.76
C ARG A 72 -19.19 -15.74 6.97
N SER A 73 -18.04 -16.36 6.74
CA SER A 73 -17.17 -16.84 7.81
C SER A 73 -16.32 -15.73 8.42
N GLY A 74 -16.14 -14.60 7.70
CA GLY A 74 -15.22 -13.53 8.07
C GLY A 74 -13.74 -13.92 7.99
N THR A 75 -13.42 -15.09 7.39
CA THR A 75 -12.04 -15.54 7.23
C THR A 75 -11.38 -14.93 6.00
N LEU A 76 -10.05 -14.77 6.05
CA LEU A 76 -9.24 -14.35 4.91
C LEU A 76 -9.42 -15.28 3.69
N PHE A 77 -9.39 -16.59 3.91
CA PHE A 77 -9.51 -17.58 2.84
C PHE A 77 -10.84 -17.52 2.09
N GLU A 78 -11.96 -17.32 2.80
CA GLU A 78 -13.24 -17.09 2.13
C GLU A 78 -13.22 -15.77 1.36
N GLY A 79 -12.62 -14.71 1.92
CA GLY A 79 -12.44 -13.43 1.24
C GLY A 79 -11.68 -13.57 -0.08
N ILE A 80 -10.56 -14.28 -0.09
CA ILE A 80 -9.78 -14.58 -1.30
C ILE A 80 -10.62 -15.38 -2.30
N THR A 81 -11.39 -16.39 -1.84
CA THR A 81 -12.28 -17.17 -2.71
C THR A 81 -13.35 -16.30 -3.36
N ARG A 82 -13.99 -15.39 -2.61
CA ARG A 82 -14.98 -14.44 -3.16
C ARG A 82 -14.36 -13.51 -4.17
N TRP A 83 -13.17 -13.02 -3.88
CA TRP A 83 -12.42 -12.19 -4.83
C TRP A 83 -12.09 -12.95 -6.13
N SER A 84 -11.57 -14.18 -6.05
CA SER A 84 -11.27 -15.01 -7.23
C SER A 84 -12.52 -15.23 -8.10
N GLN A 85 -13.70 -15.43 -7.49
CA GLN A 85 -14.97 -15.54 -8.19
C GLN A 85 -15.36 -14.23 -8.87
N ARG A 86 -15.25 -13.09 -8.18
CA ARG A 86 -15.57 -11.75 -8.69
C ARG A 86 -14.60 -11.34 -9.81
N LYS A 87 -13.32 -11.62 -9.65
CA LYS A 87 -12.25 -11.32 -10.60
C LYS A 87 -12.55 -11.85 -12.00
N ALA A 88 -13.16 -13.02 -12.12
CA ALA A 88 -13.52 -13.62 -13.41
C ALA A 88 -14.45 -12.75 -14.29
N SER A 89 -15.18 -11.80 -13.68
CA SER A 89 -16.13 -10.90 -14.37
C SER A 89 -15.69 -9.43 -14.39
N ILE A 90 -14.48 -9.13 -13.92
CA ILE A 90 -13.97 -7.75 -13.90
C ILE A 90 -13.70 -7.25 -15.32
N THR A 91 -14.12 -6.01 -15.56
CA THR A 91 -13.70 -5.23 -16.73
C THR A 91 -12.86 -4.03 -16.31
N PRO A 92 -12.02 -3.48 -17.19
CA PRO A 92 -11.28 -2.27 -16.89
C PRO A 92 -12.16 -1.10 -16.46
N GLU A 93 -13.34 -0.95 -17.07
CA GLU A 93 -14.29 0.13 -16.74
C GLU A 93 -14.91 -0.08 -15.35
N ASP A 94 -15.29 -1.31 -14.98
CA ASP A 94 -15.79 -1.64 -13.64
C ASP A 94 -14.74 -1.28 -12.57
N THR A 95 -13.49 -1.69 -12.75
CA THR A 95 -12.40 -1.34 -11.83
C THR A 95 -12.18 0.18 -11.76
N ARG A 96 -12.14 0.86 -12.92
CA ARG A 96 -11.95 2.31 -12.98
C ARG A 96 -13.02 3.07 -12.19
N GLN A 97 -14.28 2.75 -12.38
CA GLN A 97 -15.41 3.42 -11.72
C GLN A 97 -15.35 3.25 -10.20
N ARG A 98 -15.11 2.02 -9.72
CA ARG A 98 -14.99 1.73 -8.28
C ARG A 98 -13.77 2.41 -7.65
N ALA A 99 -12.62 2.37 -8.32
CA ALA A 99 -11.40 3.01 -7.86
C ALA A 99 -11.57 4.53 -7.75
N LEU A 100 -12.10 5.21 -8.77
CA LEU A 100 -12.33 6.66 -8.74
C LEU A 100 -13.32 7.07 -7.64
N LYS A 101 -14.39 6.28 -7.45
CA LYS A 101 -15.33 6.51 -6.35
C LYS A 101 -14.66 6.40 -5.00
N THR A 102 -13.83 5.37 -4.79
CA THR A 102 -13.07 5.18 -3.54
C THR A 102 -12.05 6.29 -3.33
N ILE A 103 -11.33 6.70 -4.37
CA ILE A 103 -10.40 7.85 -4.32
C ILE A 103 -11.12 9.13 -3.91
N GLY A 104 -12.31 9.39 -4.46
CA GLY A 104 -13.14 10.52 -4.03
C GLY A 104 -13.46 10.47 -2.54
N MET A 105 -13.84 9.31 -2.01
CA MET A 105 -14.09 9.13 -0.57
C MET A 105 -12.83 9.35 0.28
N LEU A 106 -11.69 8.80 -0.13
CA LEU A 106 -10.41 8.98 0.57
C LEU A 106 -10.00 10.46 0.62
N ARG A 107 -10.10 11.16 -0.52
CA ARG A 107 -9.82 12.60 -0.61
C ARG A 107 -10.71 13.40 0.36
N ASP A 108 -12.00 13.09 0.42
CA ASP A 108 -12.97 13.80 1.27
C ASP A 108 -12.66 13.62 2.76
N PHE A 109 -11.90 12.58 3.14
CA PHE A 109 -11.34 12.35 4.47
C PHE A 109 -9.91 12.88 4.65
N GLY A 110 -9.36 13.59 3.66
CA GLY A 110 -8.05 14.24 3.76
C GLY A 110 -6.86 13.33 3.41
N VAL A 111 -7.10 12.17 2.78
CA VAL A 111 -6.05 11.30 2.26
C VAL A 111 -5.58 11.85 0.91
N GLN A 112 -4.26 12.05 0.75
CA GLN A 112 -3.65 12.52 -0.50
C GLN A 112 -2.59 11.59 -1.06
N HIS A 113 -2.13 10.59 -0.30
CA HIS A 113 -1.17 9.59 -0.74
C HIS A 113 -1.77 8.20 -0.52
N VAL A 114 -1.80 7.39 -1.56
CA VAL A 114 -2.43 6.06 -1.53
C VAL A 114 -1.48 5.02 -2.13
N ARG A 115 -1.24 3.93 -1.41
CA ARG A 115 -0.60 2.73 -1.95
C ARG A 115 -1.67 1.67 -2.16
N THR A 116 -1.91 1.28 -3.42
CA THR A 116 -2.87 0.25 -3.77
C THR A 116 -2.19 -1.01 -4.26
N HIS A 117 -2.63 -2.16 -3.73
CA HIS A 117 -2.25 -3.48 -4.22
C HIS A 117 -3.23 -3.90 -5.30
N VAL A 118 -2.75 -4.26 -6.48
CA VAL A 118 -3.58 -4.72 -7.59
C VAL A 118 -3.27 -6.17 -7.91
N ASP A 119 -4.29 -7.02 -7.93
CA ASP A 119 -4.14 -8.43 -8.24
C ASP A 119 -3.70 -8.61 -9.71
N VAL A 120 -2.51 -9.20 -9.88
CA VAL A 120 -1.93 -9.52 -11.19
C VAL A 120 -2.03 -11.01 -11.55
N THR A 121 -2.72 -11.81 -10.73
CA THR A 121 -3.03 -13.20 -11.06
C THR A 121 -4.25 -13.30 -12.00
N ASP A 122 -4.14 -12.56 -13.09
CA ASP A 122 -5.04 -12.51 -14.25
C ASP A 122 -4.21 -12.33 -15.52
N PRO A 123 -4.20 -13.29 -16.46
CA PRO A 123 -3.41 -13.20 -17.70
C PRO A 123 -3.67 -11.95 -18.53
N SER A 124 -4.87 -11.35 -18.42
CA SER A 124 -5.23 -10.13 -19.13
C SER A 124 -4.67 -8.86 -18.48
N LEU A 125 -4.32 -8.91 -17.19
CA LEU A 125 -3.92 -7.77 -16.35
C LEU A 125 -4.94 -6.62 -16.43
N ALA A 126 -6.25 -6.95 -16.48
CA ALA A 126 -7.32 -5.98 -16.69
C ALA A 126 -7.38 -4.92 -15.59
N ALA A 127 -7.30 -5.35 -14.32
CA ALA A 127 -7.31 -4.44 -13.17
C ALA A 127 -6.07 -3.54 -13.16
N LEU A 128 -4.89 -4.07 -13.44
CA LEU A 128 -3.65 -3.27 -13.51
C LEU A 128 -3.74 -2.19 -14.60
N LYS A 129 -4.20 -2.54 -15.80
CA LYS A 129 -4.40 -1.57 -16.89
C LYS A 129 -5.34 -0.44 -16.49
N ALA A 130 -6.44 -0.78 -15.81
CA ALA A 130 -7.39 0.21 -15.31
C ALA A 130 -6.76 1.14 -14.27
N LEU A 131 -6.03 0.60 -13.28
CA LEU A 131 -5.41 1.42 -12.24
C LEU A 131 -4.25 2.27 -12.72
N LEU A 132 -3.50 1.82 -13.74
CA LEU A 132 -2.50 2.67 -14.40
C LEU A 132 -3.15 3.88 -15.10
N ALA A 133 -4.32 3.70 -15.71
CA ALA A 133 -5.09 4.81 -16.29
C ALA A 133 -5.65 5.72 -15.19
N VAL A 134 -6.22 5.15 -14.12
CA VAL A 134 -6.74 5.89 -12.95
C VAL A 134 -5.63 6.72 -12.30
N LYS A 135 -4.40 6.22 -12.20
CA LYS A 135 -3.25 6.97 -11.68
C LYS A 135 -3.01 8.26 -12.42
N GLN A 136 -3.15 8.27 -13.76
CA GLN A 136 -3.01 9.48 -14.56
C GLN A 136 -4.24 10.40 -14.42
N GLU A 137 -5.43 9.82 -14.42
CA GLU A 137 -6.68 10.58 -14.33
C GLU A 137 -6.85 11.28 -12.97
N ALA A 138 -6.41 10.66 -11.89
CA ALA A 138 -6.54 11.16 -10.52
C ALA A 138 -5.29 11.93 -10.03
N ALA A 139 -4.31 12.21 -10.89
CA ALA A 139 -3.03 12.80 -10.50
C ALA A 139 -3.17 14.16 -9.78
N ASP A 140 -4.20 14.95 -10.11
CA ASP A 140 -4.49 16.22 -9.45
C ASP A 140 -5.24 16.07 -8.10
N LEU A 141 -5.69 14.85 -7.77
CA LEU A 141 -6.47 14.55 -6.57
C LEU A 141 -5.65 13.86 -5.50
N ILE A 142 -4.87 12.86 -5.90
CA ILE A 142 -4.04 12.04 -5.01
C ILE A 142 -2.75 11.61 -5.70
N ASP A 143 -1.75 11.30 -4.89
CA ASP A 143 -0.54 10.59 -5.32
C ASP A 143 -0.77 9.08 -5.15
N LEU A 144 -0.87 8.35 -6.28
CA LEU A 144 -1.18 6.92 -6.29
C LEU A 144 0.04 6.08 -6.61
N GLN A 145 0.42 5.19 -5.69
CA GLN A 145 1.45 4.18 -5.86
C GLN A 145 0.81 2.80 -6.06
N ILE A 146 1.22 2.07 -7.11
CA ILE A 146 0.64 0.79 -7.49
C ILE A 146 1.61 -0.35 -7.20
N VAL A 147 1.17 -1.30 -6.39
CA VAL A 147 1.87 -2.55 -6.08
C VAL A 147 1.35 -3.64 -7.00
N ALA A 148 2.22 -4.29 -7.78
CA ALA A 148 1.88 -5.53 -8.48
C ALA A 148 1.75 -6.66 -7.46
N PHE A 149 0.53 -7.10 -7.17
CA PHE A 149 0.22 -8.04 -6.10
C PHE A 149 -0.24 -9.40 -6.65
N PRO A 150 0.49 -10.49 -6.37
CA PRO A 150 0.15 -11.83 -6.87
C PRO A 150 -0.79 -12.55 -5.90
N GLN A 151 -2.08 -12.19 -5.86
CA GLN A 151 -3.06 -12.69 -4.88
C GLN A 151 -3.08 -14.22 -4.73
N GLU A 152 -2.85 -14.95 -5.82
CA GLU A 152 -2.88 -16.42 -5.83
C GLU A 152 -1.47 -17.05 -5.86
N GLY A 153 -0.45 -16.29 -5.47
CA GLY A 153 0.95 -16.71 -5.44
C GLY A 153 1.70 -16.44 -6.74
N ILE A 154 3.02 -16.54 -6.68
CA ILE A 154 3.93 -16.40 -7.82
C ILE A 154 4.29 -17.77 -8.38
N GLU A 155 4.68 -18.70 -7.50
CA GLU A 155 5.16 -20.03 -7.86
C GLU A 155 4.02 -21.06 -8.00
N SER A 156 2.89 -20.76 -7.39
CA SER A 156 1.72 -21.64 -7.40
C SER A 156 0.70 -21.26 -8.48
N TYR A 157 0.76 -20.03 -8.99
CA TYR A 157 -0.08 -19.56 -10.08
C TYR A 157 0.58 -19.78 -11.46
N PRO A 158 -0.19 -20.19 -12.50
CA PRO A 158 0.36 -20.37 -13.85
C PRO A 158 0.97 -19.09 -14.39
N ASP A 159 2.23 -19.15 -14.85
CA ASP A 159 3.01 -17.99 -15.34
C ASP A 159 3.12 -16.83 -14.35
N GLY A 160 3.04 -17.07 -13.04
CA GLY A 160 3.06 -16.00 -12.04
C GLY A 160 4.30 -15.11 -12.13
N ARG A 161 5.49 -15.69 -12.35
CA ARG A 161 6.73 -14.91 -12.57
C ARG A 161 6.65 -14.03 -13.82
N GLY A 162 6.08 -14.53 -14.91
CA GLY A 162 5.88 -13.77 -16.13
C GLY A 162 4.89 -12.62 -15.94
N LEU A 163 3.77 -12.88 -15.23
CA LEU A 163 2.77 -11.86 -14.89
C LEU A 163 3.36 -10.73 -14.04
N MET A 164 4.11 -11.07 -12.99
CA MET A 164 4.80 -10.09 -12.15
C MET A 164 5.79 -9.24 -12.96
N THR A 165 6.60 -9.88 -13.81
CA THR A 165 7.56 -9.15 -14.64
C THR A 165 6.85 -8.18 -15.58
N ARG A 166 5.81 -8.64 -16.30
CA ARG A 166 5.00 -7.78 -17.18
C ARG A 166 4.34 -6.63 -16.44
N ALA A 167 3.84 -6.87 -15.22
CA ALA A 167 3.22 -5.82 -14.41
C ALA A 167 4.20 -4.68 -14.07
N ILE A 168 5.43 -5.02 -13.71
CA ILE A 168 6.49 -4.03 -13.46
C ILE A 168 6.90 -3.30 -14.75
N GLU A 169 7.03 -4.01 -15.86
CA GLU A 169 7.34 -3.42 -17.19
C GLU A 169 6.24 -2.49 -17.69
N MET A 170 4.97 -2.77 -17.35
CA MET A 170 3.83 -1.89 -17.65
C MET A 170 3.79 -0.62 -16.79
N GLY A 171 4.52 -0.55 -15.69
CA GLY A 171 4.64 0.67 -14.89
C GLY A 171 4.13 0.57 -13.45
N ALA A 172 3.92 -0.64 -12.91
CA ALA A 172 3.70 -0.79 -11.47
C ALA A 172 4.92 -0.27 -10.69
N ASP A 173 4.68 0.43 -9.59
CA ASP A 173 5.71 1.14 -8.83
C ASP A 173 6.45 0.23 -7.84
N VAL A 174 5.79 -0.81 -7.35
CA VAL A 174 6.23 -1.66 -6.23
C VAL A 174 6.02 -3.12 -6.59
N VAL A 175 6.96 -3.97 -6.20
CA VAL A 175 6.86 -5.44 -6.32
C VAL A 175 6.17 -5.98 -5.07
N GLY A 176 5.04 -6.65 -5.25
CA GLY A 176 4.29 -7.32 -4.19
C GLY A 176 4.65 -8.79 -4.02
N GLY A 177 4.07 -9.42 -3.02
CA GLY A 177 4.21 -10.84 -2.74
C GLY A 177 3.22 -11.34 -1.70
N ILE A 178 3.01 -12.66 -1.64
CA ILE A 178 2.16 -13.36 -0.67
C ILE A 178 2.71 -14.77 -0.39
N PRO A 179 3.93 -14.88 0.21
CA PRO A 179 4.64 -16.16 0.29
C PRO A 179 3.91 -17.22 1.11
N HIS A 180 3.11 -16.83 2.09
CA HIS A 180 2.34 -17.77 2.93
C HIS A 180 1.15 -18.41 2.19
N TYR A 181 0.76 -17.89 1.04
CA TYR A 181 -0.31 -18.45 0.19
C TYR A 181 0.23 -19.46 -0.84
N GLU A 182 1.54 -19.56 -0.99
CA GLU A 182 2.14 -20.56 -1.87
C GLU A 182 1.87 -21.99 -1.38
N ASN A 183 1.73 -22.95 -2.30
CA ASN A 183 1.33 -24.33 -1.97
C ASN A 183 2.30 -25.07 -1.04
N THR A 184 3.57 -24.64 -0.97
CA THR A 184 4.59 -25.23 -0.09
C THR A 184 5.52 -24.14 0.45
N ARG A 185 6.16 -24.43 1.59
CA ARG A 185 7.16 -23.55 2.17
C ARG A 185 8.30 -23.20 1.19
N ASP A 186 8.77 -24.20 0.43
CA ASP A 186 9.86 -23.99 -0.52
C ASP A 186 9.46 -23.05 -1.66
N LYS A 187 8.20 -23.15 -2.14
CA LYS A 187 7.64 -22.20 -3.10
C LYS A 187 7.53 -20.80 -2.50
N GLY A 188 7.11 -20.67 -1.24
CA GLY A 188 7.08 -19.38 -0.54
C GLY A 188 8.45 -18.73 -0.42
N VAL A 189 9.48 -19.51 -0.09
CA VAL A 189 10.87 -19.02 -0.08
C VAL A 189 11.31 -18.63 -1.50
N SER A 190 11.02 -19.46 -2.51
CA SER A 190 11.34 -19.17 -3.91
C SER A 190 10.66 -17.88 -4.40
N SER A 191 9.40 -17.67 -4.01
CA SER A 191 8.66 -16.44 -4.37
C SER A 191 9.30 -15.19 -3.74
N VAL A 192 9.76 -15.26 -2.49
CA VAL A 192 10.52 -14.16 -1.84
C VAL A 192 11.83 -13.87 -2.60
N MET A 193 12.58 -14.89 -2.96
CA MET A 193 13.83 -14.71 -3.73
C MET A 193 13.55 -14.03 -5.06
N PHE A 194 12.54 -14.51 -5.80
CA PHE A 194 12.16 -13.97 -7.10
C PHE A 194 11.70 -12.49 -7.01
N LEU A 195 10.84 -12.15 -6.05
CA LEU A 195 10.36 -10.77 -5.93
C LEU A 195 11.49 -9.79 -5.57
N MET A 196 12.44 -10.21 -4.74
CA MET A 196 13.62 -9.42 -4.40
C MET A 196 14.56 -9.23 -5.59
N ASP A 197 14.77 -10.28 -6.41
CA ASP A 197 15.54 -10.18 -7.67
C ASP A 197 14.86 -9.24 -8.66
N LEU A 198 13.53 -9.33 -8.79
CA LEU A 198 12.74 -8.48 -9.67
C LEU A 198 12.84 -7.01 -9.24
N ALA A 199 12.66 -6.75 -7.94
CA ALA A 199 12.75 -5.40 -7.38
C ALA A 199 14.15 -4.79 -7.59
N GLN A 200 15.21 -5.55 -7.34
CA GLN A 200 16.59 -5.11 -7.54
C GLN A 200 16.88 -4.82 -9.03
N ARG A 201 16.42 -5.69 -9.94
CA ARG A 201 16.61 -5.52 -11.39
C ARG A 201 15.97 -4.24 -11.91
N TYR A 202 14.77 -3.89 -11.46
CA TYR A 202 14.01 -2.74 -11.94
C TYR A 202 14.11 -1.50 -11.05
N GLY A 203 14.89 -1.56 -9.96
CA GLY A 203 15.03 -0.44 -9.00
C GLY A 203 13.71 -0.09 -8.32
N ARG A 204 12.90 -1.08 -7.95
CA ARG A 204 11.58 -0.90 -7.36
C ARG A 204 11.57 -1.14 -5.86
N LEU A 205 10.58 -0.55 -5.18
CA LEU A 205 10.24 -0.89 -3.80
C LEU A 205 9.61 -2.28 -3.74
N VAL A 206 9.56 -2.84 -2.54
CA VAL A 206 8.92 -4.13 -2.22
C VAL A 206 7.89 -3.93 -1.13
N ASP A 207 6.70 -4.52 -1.29
CA ASP A 207 5.65 -4.56 -0.26
C ASP A 207 4.95 -5.93 -0.28
N VAL A 208 5.20 -6.72 0.75
CA VAL A 208 4.78 -8.13 0.82
C VAL A 208 3.67 -8.30 1.85
N HIS A 209 2.54 -8.93 1.46
CA HIS A 209 1.60 -9.53 2.42
C HIS A 209 2.33 -10.70 3.06
N CYS A 210 2.97 -10.43 4.19
CA CYS A 210 3.92 -11.35 4.81
C CYS A 210 3.29 -12.01 6.02
N ASP A 211 3.19 -13.35 5.99
CA ASP A 211 2.70 -14.14 7.13
C ASP A 211 1.32 -13.65 7.65
N GLU A 212 0.39 -13.31 6.74
CA GLU A 212 -0.97 -12.88 7.04
C GLU A 212 -1.87 -14.09 7.37
N ILE A 213 -1.50 -14.81 8.40
CA ILE A 213 -2.16 -16.05 8.83
C ILE A 213 -1.84 -16.32 10.30
N ASP A 214 -2.74 -16.99 11.01
CA ASP A 214 -2.55 -17.39 12.42
C ASP A 214 -1.81 -18.75 12.54
N ASP A 215 -0.74 -18.92 11.78
CA ASP A 215 0.08 -20.13 11.77
C ASP A 215 1.50 -19.81 12.28
N PRO A 216 1.95 -20.36 13.43
CA PRO A 216 3.30 -20.14 13.93
C PRO A 216 4.39 -20.77 13.05
N GLN A 217 4.03 -21.60 12.05
CA GLN A 217 4.96 -22.15 11.07
C GLN A 217 5.14 -21.22 9.86
N SER A 218 4.26 -20.24 9.66
CA SER A 218 4.45 -19.20 8.65
C SER A 218 5.56 -18.26 9.10
N ARG A 219 6.73 -18.33 8.48
CA ARG A 219 7.97 -17.67 8.90
C ARG A 219 8.72 -17.07 7.70
N PHE A 220 7.98 -16.52 6.75
CA PHE A 220 8.59 -15.87 5.56
C PHE A 220 9.16 -14.50 5.88
N LEU A 221 8.72 -13.88 6.98
CA LEU A 221 9.28 -12.63 7.48
C LEU A 221 10.79 -12.74 7.75
N GLU A 222 11.28 -13.88 8.29
CA GLU A 222 12.73 -14.07 8.49
C GLU A 222 13.48 -14.15 7.15
N VAL A 223 12.87 -14.75 6.12
CA VAL A 223 13.46 -14.86 4.77
C VAL A 223 13.53 -13.49 4.12
N LEU A 224 12.41 -12.75 4.14
CA LEU A 224 12.34 -11.40 3.57
C LEU A 224 13.33 -10.44 4.25
N ALA A 225 13.40 -10.48 5.57
CA ALA A 225 14.33 -9.63 6.35
C ALA A 225 15.79 -9.95 6.05
N GLU A 226 16.14 -11.22 5.93
CA GLU A 226 17.52 -11.62 5.59
C GLU A 226 17.88 -11.23 4.17
N GLU A 227 16.99 -11.46 3.19
CA GLU A 227 17.22 -11.04 1.81
C GLU A 227 17.37 -9.51 1.69
N ALA A 228 16.52 -8.74 2.38
CA ALA A 228 16.65 -7.29 2.42
C ALA A 228 17.99 -6.85 3.01
N ARG A 229 18.43 -7.50 4.08
CA ARG A 229 19.69 -7.21 4.77
C ARG A 229 20.92 -7.49 3.89
N VAL A 230 21.00 -8.70 3.29
CA VAL A 230 22.17 -9.09 2.49
C VAL A 230 22.27 -8.32 1.18
N ARG A 231 21.14 -7.86 0.64
CA ARG A 231 21.09 -7.01 -0.57
C ARG A 231 21.24 -5.52 -0.28
N GLY A 232 21.24 -5.10 0.99
CA GLY A 232 21.27 -3.68 1.37
C GLY A 232 20.01 -2.92 0.98
N MET A 233 18.86 -3.60 0.91
CA MET A 233 17.57 -3.05 0.45
C MET A 233 16.59 -2.73 1.60
N GLY A 234 17.00 -2.78 2.87
CA GLY A 234 16.12 -2.68 4.02
C GLY A 234 15.10 -1.54 3.93
N ALA A 235 15.55 -0.31 3.70
CA ALA A 235 14.67 0.85 3.58
C ALA A 235 13.68 0.81 2.40
N GLN A 236 13.84 -0.14 1.47
CA GLN A 236 13.00 -0.29 0.28
C GLN A 236 11.97 -1.42 0.43
N VAL A 237 12.01 -2.16 1.55
CA VAL A 237 11.18 -3.34 1.78
C VAL A 237 10.20 -3.09 2.91
N THR A 238 8.93 -3.39 2.65
CA THR A 238 7.85 -3.39 3.64
C THR A 238 7.30 -4.81 3.80
N ALA A 239 7.16 -5.25 5.05
CA ALA A 239 6.45 -6.47 5.41
C ALA A 239 5.08 -6.09 6.00
N SER A 240 4.05 -6.13 5.18
CA SER A 240 2.68 -5.83 5.59
C SER A 240 2.06 -7.02 6.35
N HIS A 241 1.13 -6.73 7.27
CA HIS A 241 0.36 -7.65 8.11
C HIS A 241 1.17 -8.35 9.21
N THR A 242 2.03 -9.31 8.88
CA THR A 242 2.86 -10.10 9.80
C THR A 242 2.07 -10.73 10.97
N CYS A 243 0.82 -11.16 10.72
CA CYS A 243 -0.13 -11.65 11.73
C CYS A 243 0.40 -12.86 12.51
N ALA A 244 1.15 -13.76 11.84
CA ALA A 244 1.73 -14.94 12.47
C ALA A 244 2.66 -14.62 13.66
N MET A 245 3.19 -13.40 13.74
CA MET A 245 4.02 -12.97 14.88
C MET A 245 3.28 -13.07 16.22
N GLY A 246 1.97 -12.91 16.21
CA GLY A 246 1.13 -13.09 17.42
C GLY A 246 1.13 -14.51 17.98
N SER A 247 1.53 -15.50 17.17
CA SER A 247 1.54 -16.93 17.51
C SER A 247 2.96 -17.50 17.70
N TYR A 248 4.02 -16.70 17.56
CA TYR A 248 5.41 -17.18 17.71
C TYR A 248 5.80 -17.37 19.16
N ASP A 249 6.66 -18.36 19.40
CA ASP A 249 7.28 -18.53 20.72
C ASP A 249 8.37 -17.48 21.01
N ASN A 250 8.64 -17.24 22.29
CA ASN A 250 9.58 -16.22 22.75
C ASN A 250 11.02 -16.44 22.25
N ALA A 251 11.46 -17.69 22.07
CA ALA A 251 12.82 -18.00 21.62
C ALA A 251 12.99 -17.58 20.15
N TYR A 252 12.00 -17.91 19.33
CA TYR A 252 11.99 -17.48 17.92
C TYR A 252 11.85 -15.96 17.81
N CYS A 253 10.96 -15.32 18.56
CA CYS A 253 10.82 -13.86 18.57
C CYS A 253 12.14 -13.16 18.91
N SER A 254 12.89 -13.65 19.88
CA SER A 254 14.18 -13.08 20.26
C SER A 254 15.21 -13.11 19.12
N LYS A 255 15.20 -14.18 18.32
CA LYS A 255 16.04 -14.29 17.10
C LYS A 255 15.53 -13.32 16.02
N LEU A 256 14.22 -13.36 15.74
CA LEU A 256 13.58 -12.58 14.66
C LEU A 256 13.75 -11.08 14.87
N PHE A 257 13.52 -10.56 16.08
CA PHE A 257 13.63 -9.11 16.35
C PHE A 257 15.07 -8.58 16.16
N ARG A 258 16.09 -9.40 16.44
CA ARG A 258 17.47 -9.01 16.12
C ARG A 258 17.68 -8.89 14.61
N LEU A 259 17.12 -9.84 13.85
CA LEU A 259 17.20 -9.82 12.38
C LEU A 259 16.44 -8.62 11.81
N LEU A 260 15.19 -8.36 12.25
CA LEU A 260 14.40 -7.21 11.82
C LEU A 260 15.12 -5.88 12.07
N LYS A 261 15.70 -5.73 13.27
CA LYS A 261 16.50 -4.54 13.59
C LYS A 261 17.73 -4.39 12.67
N ALA A 262 18.38 -5.50 12.33
CA ALA A 262 19.59 -5.50 11.48
C ALA A 262 19.24 -5.30 9.99
N SER A 263 18.05 -5.74 9.55
CA SER A 263 17.62 -5.64 8.15
C SER A 263 17.18 -4.24 7.76
N GLY A 264 16.62 -3.47 8.70
CA GLY A 264 16.11 -2.13 8.45
C GLY A 264 14.85 -2.09 7.56
N ILE A 265 14.08 -3.21 7.49
CA ILE A 265 12.79 -3.23 6.80
C ILE A 265 11.72 -2.48 7.60
N ASN A 266 10.66 -2.07 6.90
CA ASN A 266 9.51 -1.38 7.45
C ASN A 266 8.40 -2.35 7.81
#